data_75861644e74ccd43dbba5d1ceeec2967
#
_entry.id   75861644e74ccd43dbba5d1ceeec2967
#
_cell.length_a   1.000
_cell.length_b   1.000
_cell.length_c   1.000
_cell.angle_alpha   90.00
_cell.angle_beta   90.00
_cell.angle_gamma   90.00
#
_symmetry.space_group_name_H-M   'P 1'
#
loop_
_entity.id
_entity.type
_entity.pdbx_description
1 polymer ?
#
loop_
_entity_poly.entity_id
_entity_poly.type
_entity_poly.pdbx_seq_one_letter_code
_entity_poly.pdbx_strand_id
1 'polypeptide(L)'
;PLQQSGAFVSNHTSWLDIFALNSGHMLYFVSKSEVAKWPGIGLLAKATGTLFIRREPKEAVAQKKLFEQRIKMGHRILFFPEGTSTDGMRVLPIKSALFQAFFESGLNSQCYIQPVTVTYFAPKNEDPRFYGWWGDMSFAMHLLKTIAARRQGSIEVRYHEPLLVSNFAKRKELAAAAEKIIRSSHVFAVSNSEISVSD
;
A
#
# COMPACT_ATOMS: atom_id res chain seq x y z
N PRO A 1 -14.71 -1.50 4.86
CA PRO A 1 -13.62 -2.39 4.46
C PRO A 1 -14.14 -3.67 3.83
N LEU A 2 -13.32 -4.23 2.94
CA LEU A 2 -13.63 -5.42 2.14
C LEU A 2 -14.14 -6.57 3.01
N GLN A 3 -15.35 -7.04 2.72
CA GLN A 3 -15.94 -8.23 3.35
C GLN A 3 -15.78 -9.48 2.45
N GLN A 4 -15.61 -9.28 1.16
CA GLN A 4 -15.42 -10.31 0.14
C GLN A 4 -13.95 -10.75 0.06
N SER A 5 -13.70 -11.86 -0.65
CA SER A 5 -12.36 -12.33 -0.96
C SER A 5 -11.61 -11.35 -1.85
N GLY A 6 -10.36 -11.06 -1.53
CA GLY A 6 -9.57 -10.15 -2.35
C GLY A 6 -8.41 -9.50 -1.62
N ALA A 7 -7.99 -8.35 -2.12
CA ALA A 7 -6.88 -7.62 -1.54
C ALA A 7 -7.15 -6.11 -1.47
N PHE A 8 -6.39 -5.45 -0.61
CA PHE A 8 -6.31 -4.01 -0.51
C PHE A 8 -5.10 -3.49 -1.28
N VAL A 9 -5.24 -2.36 -1.91
CA VAL A 9 -4.14 -1.62 -2.53
C VAL A 9 -4.11 -0.20 -2.00
N SER A 10 -2.96 0.27 -1.58
CA SER A 10 -2.82 1.60 -0.97
C SER A 10 -1.62 2.36 -1.55
N ASN A 11 -1.68 3.68 -1.50
CA ASN A 11 -0.47 4.51 -1.58
C ASN A 11 0.45 4.23 -0.38
N HIS A 12 1.73 4.59 -0.52
CA HIS A 12 2.75 4.27 0.48
C HIS A 12 3.53 5.51 0.88
N THR A 13 3.46 5.87 2.16
CA THR A 13 4.11 7.06 2.69
C THR A 13 5.24 6.69 3.66
N SER A 14 5.03 5.66 4.49
CA SER A 14 5.94 5.41 5.60
C SER A 14 5.84 3.97 6.11
N TRP A 15 6.83 3.55 6.89
CA TRP A 15 6.71 2.35 7.72
C TRP A 15 5.52 2.39 8.69
N LEU A 16 5.05 3.59 9.04
CA LEU A 16 3.87 3.81 9.88
C LEU A 16 2.59 3.25 9.25
N ASP A 17 2.53 3.10 7.93
CA ASP A 17 1.37 2.54 7.21
C ASP A 17 1.01 1.15 7.72
N ILE A 18 2.02 0.37 8.17
CA ILE A 18 1.80 -0.96 8.76
C ILE A 18 0.89 -0.87 10.00
N PHE A 19 1.15 0.09 10.88
CA PHE A 19 0.37 0.28 12.09
C PHE A 19 -0.99 0.91 11.79
N ALA A 20 -0.99 1.96 10.97
CA ALA A 20 -2.19 2.69 10.62
C ALA A 20 -3.24 1.79 9.95
N LEU A 21 -2.82 0.97 9.00
CA LEU A 21 -3.71 0.08 8.26
C LEU A 21 -4.12 -1.16 9.10
N ASN A 22 -3.26 -1.62 10.02
CA ASN A 22 -3.61 -2.71 10.94
C ASN A 22 -4.44 -2.26 12.15
N SER A 23 -4.57 -0.96 12.42
CA SER A 23 -5.31 -0.47 13.60
C SER A 23 -6.79 -0.85 13.58
N GLY A 24 -7.38 -1.01 12.41
CA GLY A 24 -8.78 -1.38 12.26
C GLY A 24 -9.03 -2.81 11.79
N HIS A 25 -8.03 -3.46 11.21
CA HIS A 25 -8.18 -4.79 10.58
C HIS A 25 -6.86 -5.54 10.57
N MET A 26 -6.91 -6.85 10.75
CA MET A 26 -5.73 -7.70 10.55
C MET A 26 -5.44 -7.83 9.06
N LEU A 27 -4.35 -7.19 8.61
CA LEU A 27 -3.90 -7.20 7.23
C LEU A 27 -2.53 -7.88 7.10
N TYR A 28 -2.39 -8.68 6.05
CA TYR A 28 -1.12 -9.32 5.69
C TYR A 28 -0.47 -8.55 4.55
N PHE A 29 0.61 -7.85 4.85
CA PHE A 29 1.32 -7.05 3.84
C PHE A 29 2.08 -7.92 2.86
N VAL A 30 2.27 -7.41 1.66
CA VAL A 30 3.15 -7.99 0.64
C VAL A 30 4.35 -7.09 0.46
N SER A 31 5.55 -7.63 0.63
CA SER A 31 6.80 -6.89 0.50
C SER A 31 7.83 -7.66 -0.32
N LYS A 32 8.86 -6.97 -0.78
CA LYS A 32 10.02 -7.60 -1.42
C LYS A 32 10.81 -8.42 -0.39
N SER A 33 11.37 -9.56 -0.81
CA SER A 33 12.14 -10.44 0.07
C SER A 33 13.34 -9.77 0.74
N GLU A 34 13.96 -8.78 0.09
CA GLU A 34 15.08 -8.02 0.62
C GLU A 34 14.72 -7.25 1.88
N VAL A 35 13.46 -6.77 2.00
CA VAL A 35 12.96 -6.03 3.16
C VAL A 35 13.03 -6.88 4.44
N ALA A 36 12.91 -8.20 4.33
CA ALA A 36 13.05 -9.12 5.46
C ALA A 36 14.40 -9.03 6.19
N LYS A 37 15.42 -8.50 5.49
CA LYS A 37 16.80 -8.35 6.01
C LYS A 37 17.08 -6.93 6.54
N TRP A 38 16.19 -5.99 6.35
CA TRP A 38 16.41 -4.61 6.79
C TRP A 38 16.32 -4.51 8.32
N PRO A 39 17.30 -3.84 8.95
CA PRO A 39 17.28 -3.66 10.40
C PRO A 39 16.00 -2.95 10.88
N GLY A 40 15.37 -3.48 11.91
CA GLY A 40 14.11 -2.94 12.47
C GLY A 40 12.88 -3.25 11.61
N ILE A 41 12.85 -2.78 10.37
CA ILE A 41 11.72 -2.99 9.44
C ILE A 41 11.50 -4.48 9.13
N GLY A 42 12.57 -5.25 8.91
CA GLY A 42 12.46 -6.69 8.66
C GLY A 42 11.85 -7.45 9.83
N LEU A 43 12.19 -7.07 11.06
CA LEU A 43 11.60 -7.65 12.26
C LEU A 43 10.11 -7.30 12.36
N LEU A 44 9.76 -6.03 12.17
CA LEU A 44 8.38 -5.55 12.18
C LEU A 44 7.52 -6.27 11.11
N ALA A 45 8.03 -6.35 9.88
CA ALA A 45 7.34 -7.02 8.79
C ALA A 45 7.11 -8.52 9.08
N LYS A 46 8.09 -9.21 9.66
CA LYS A 46 7.92 -10.61 10.10
C LYS A 46 6.88 -10.76 11.20
N ALA A 47 6.91 -9.89 12.20
CA ALA A 47 5.97 -9.90 13.32
C ALA A 47 4.51 -9.67 12.87
N THR A 48 4.30 -8.89 11.81
CA THR A 48 2.97 -8.65 11.21
C THR A 48 2.56 -9.69 10.16
N GLY A 49 3.30 -10.79 10.00
CA GLY A 49 2.98 -11.86 9.07
C GLY A 49 3.10 -11.47 7.59
N THR A 50 3.96 -10.50 7.27
CA THR A 50 4.18 -10.02 5.91
C THR A 50 4.59 -11.15 4.96
N LEU A 51 3.97 -11.19 3.78
CA LEU A 51 4.31 -12.10 2.70
C LEU A 51 5.48 -11.53 1.91
N PHE A 52 6.62 -12.19 1.99
CA PHE A 52 7.81 -11.79 1.23
C PHE A 52 7.84 -12.45 -0.13
N ILE A 53 7.91 -11.65 -1.19
CA ILE A 53 7.93 -12.11 -2.57
C ILE A 53 9.26 -11.75 -3.25
N ARG A 54 9.75 -12.65 -4.11
CA ARG A 54 10.83 -12.39 -5.04
C ARG A 54 10.28 -12.16 -6.42
N ARG A 55 10.79 -11.14 -7.11
CA ARG A 55 10.35 -10.84 -8.49
C ARG A 55 11.12 -11.65 -9.53
N GLU A 56 11.26 -12.94 -9.28
CA GLU A 56 11.93 -13.87 -10.18
C GLU A 56 10.90 -14.71 -10.94
N PRO A 57 10.99 -14.82 -12.29
CA PRO A 57 10.02 -15.58 -13.09
C PRO A 57 9.85 -17.04 -12.63
N LYS A 58 10.93 -17.67 -12.17
CA LYS A 58 10.92 -19.04 -11.64
C LYS A 58 10.10 -19.22 -10.36
N GLU A 59 9.87 -18.15 -9.61
CA GLU A 59 9.08 -18.16 -8.37
C GLU A 59 7.61 -17.72 -8.59
N ALA A 60 7.29 -17.22 -9.79
CA ALA A 60 5.95 -16.67 -10.08
C ALA A 60 4.82 -17.66 -9.80
N VAL A 61 5.01 -18.94 -10.16
CA VAL A 61 4.01 -20.00 -9.94
C VAL A 61 3.80 -20.27 -8.43
N ALA A 62 4.89 -20.36 -7.66
CA ALA A 62 4.82 -20.59 -6.22
C ALA A 62 4.17 -19.41 -5.49
N GLN A 63 4.51 -18.19 -5.89
CA GLN A 63 3.94 -16.97 -5.34
C GLN A 63 2.45 -16.85 -5.65
N LYS A 64 2.05 -17.14 -6.89
CA LYS A 64 0.64 -17.21 -7.29
C LYS A 64 -0.13 -18.17 -6.38
N LYS A 65 0.37 -19.41 -6.22
CA LYS A 65 -0.25 -20.42 -5.37
C LYS A 65 -0.37 -19.96 -3.91
N LEU A 66 0.65 -19.28 -3.39
CA LEU A 66 0.63 -18.69 -2.05
C LEU A 66 -0.47 -17.62 -1.92
N PHE A 67 -0.61 -16.71 -2.89
CA PHE A 67 -1.67 -15.71 -2.93
C PHE A 67 -3.06 -16.35 -2.94
N GLU A 68 -3.28 -17.33 -3.81
CA GLU A 68 -4.54 -18.06 -3.91
C GLU A 68 -4.91 -18.75 -2.58
N GLN A 69 -3.95 -19.42 -1.96
CA GLN A 69 -4.16 -20.06 -0.66
C GLN A 69 -4.56 -19.04 0.40
N ARG A 70 -3.85 -17.93 0.50
CA ARG A 70 -4.14 -16.88 1.48
C ARG A 70 -5.52 -16.27 1.28
N ILE A 71 -5.91 -15.99 0.04
CA ILE A 71 -7.24 -15.47 -0.30
C ILE A 71 -8.33 -16.49 0.06
N LYS A 72 -8.14 -17.78 -0.29
CA LYS A 72 -9.08 -18.86 0.06
C LYS A 72 -9.23 -19.07 1.57
N MET A 73 -8.20 -18.80 2.36
CA MET A 73 -8.23 -18.81 3.81
C MET A 73 -8.92 -17.57 4.42
N GLY A 74 -9.43 -16.65 3.60
CA GLY A 74 -10.05 -15.41 4.06
C GLY A 74 -9.06 -14.35 4.56
N HIS A 75 -7.76 -14.53 4.27
CA HIS A 75 -6.76 -13.55 4.66
C HIS A 75 -6.90 -12.26 3.84
N ARG A 76 -6.87 -11.14 4.53
CA ARG A 76 -6.90 -9.80 3.92
C ARG A 76 -5.48 -9.39 3.55
N ILE A 77 -5.15 -9.49 2.28
CA ILE A 77 -3.82 -9.14 1.75
C ILE A 77 -3.81 -7.65 1.43
N LEU A 78 -2.71 -6.96 1.75
CA LEU A 78 -2.47 -5.58 1.35
C LEU A 78 -1.12 -5.44 0.68
N PHE A 79 -1.06 -4.71 -0.42
CA PHE A 79 0.19 -4.35 -1.07
C PHE A 79 0.22 -2.88 -1.50
N PHE A 80 1.46 -2.35 -1.59
CA PHE A 80 1.74 -1.00 -2.05
C PHE A 80 2.26 -1.05 -3.48
N PRO A 81 1.40 -0.81 -4.49
CA PRO A 81 1.78 -1.00 -5.89
C PRO A 81 2.71 0.06 -6.44
N GLU A 82 2.95 1.15 -5.72
CA GLU A 82 4.01 2.12 -6.02
C GLU A 82 5.41 1.47 -5.95
N GLY A 83 5.57 0.48 -5.07
CA GLY A 83 6.80 -0.30 -4.91
C GLY A 83 7.90 0.39 -4.11
N THR A 84 7.63 1.58 -3.60
CA THR A 84 8.45 2.34 -2.66
C THR A 84 7.55 3.32 -1.90
N SER A 85 7.98 3.78 -0.74
CA SER A 85 7.34 4.86 0.00
C SER A 85 7.72 6.24 -0.56
N THR A 86 6.91 7.25 -0.25
CA THR A 86 7.04 8.64 -0.72
C THR A 86 7.17 9.61 0.46
N ASP A 87 7.28 10.89 0.13
CA ASP A 87 7.22 11.99 1.09
C ASP A 87 5.81 12.26 1.64
N GLY A 88 4.80 11.54 1.16
CA GLY A 88 3.40 11.71 1.56
C GLY A 88 2.67 12.88 0.89
N MET A 89 3.35 13.62 -0.01
CA MET A 89 2.75 14.76 -0.74
C MET A 89 2.25 14.38 -2.13
N ARG A 90 2.42 13.13 -2.52
CA ARG A 90 2.08 12.64 -3.87
C ARG A 90 1.82 11.14 -3.84
N VAL A 91 1.16 10.67 -4.88
CA VAL A 91 0.98 9.26 -5.19
C VAL A 91 1.77 8.95 -6.46
N LEU A 92 2.70 7.99 -6.39
CA LEU A 92 3.47 7.55 -7.55
C LEU A 92 2.63 6.70 -8.50
N PRO A 93 3.05 6.55 -9.77
CA PRO A 93 2.38 5.66 -10.70
C PRO A 93 2.31 4.22 -10.17
N ILE A 94 1.14 3.61 -10.27
CA ILE A 94 0.87 2.26 -9.79
C ILE A 94 1.38 1.21 -10.79
N LYS A 95 2.20 0.27 -10.29
CA LYS A 95 2.75 -0.85 -11.06
C LYS A 95 1.74 -1.99 -11.11
N SER A 96 1.33 -2.40 -12.30
CA SER A 96 0.31 -3.45 -12.49
C SER A 96 0.80 -4.89 -12.24
N ALA A 97 2.08 -5.09 -11.93
CA ALA A 97 2.66 -6.44 -11.88
C ALA A 97 2.00 -7.34 -10.82
N LEU A 98 1.75 -6.82 -9.61
CA LEU A 98 1.12 -7.60 -8.53
C LEU A 98 -0.36 -7.91 -8.78
N PHE A 99 -1.03 -7.11 -9.61
CA PHE A 99 -2.42 -7.36 -9.99
C PHE A 99 -2.57 -8.63 -10.85
N GLN A 100 -1.50 -9.08 -11.52
CA GLN A 100 -1.53 -10.29 -12.36
C GLN A 100 -1.99 -11.52 -11.59
N ALA A 101 -1.58 -11.66 -10.34
CA ALA A 101 -1.95 -12.80 -9.51
C ALA A 101 -3.47 -12.98 -9.39
N PHE A 102 -4.25 -11.91 -9.42
CA PHE A 102 -5.71 -11.95 -9.31
C PHE A 102 -6.40 -12.35 -10.63
N PHE A 103 -5.78 -12.09 -11.78
CA PHE A 103 -6.28 -12.51 -13.10
C PHE A 103 -6.01 -13.98 -13.40
N GLU A 104 -4.90 -14.51 -12.90
CA GLU A 104 -4.47 -15.89 -13.16
C GLU A 104 -5.03 -16.91 -12.16
N SER A 105 -5.59 -16.45 -11.06
CA SER A 105 -5.96 -17.30 -9.92
C SER A 105 -7.21 -18.15 -10.13
N GLY A 106 -7.94 -17.99 -11.24
CA GLY A 106 -9.26 -18.61 -11.39
C GLY A 106 -10.32 -18.08 -10.42
N LEU A 107 -9.95 -17.10 -9.56
CA LEU A 107 -10.82 -16.45 -8.58
C LEU A 107 -11.33 -15.09 -9.05
N ASN A 108 -11.01 -14.70 -10.28
CA ASN A 108 -11.30 -13.38 -10.82
C ASN A 108 -12.77 -12.97 -10.76
N SER A 109 -13.69 -13.93 -10.91
CA SER A 109 -15.14 -13.68 -10.83
C SER A 109 -15.66 -13.41 -9.41
N GLN A 110 -14.86 -13.70 -8.38
CA GLN A 110 -15.24 -13.54 -6.97
C GLN A 110 -14.23 -12.71 -6.17
N CYS A 111 -13.17 -12.23 -6.83
CA CYS A 111 -12.09 -11.51 -6.18
C CYS A 111 -12.25 -10.00 -6.37
N TYR A 112 -12.03 -9.27 -5.29
CA TYR A 112 -12.14 -7.81 -5.27
C TYR A 112 -10.79 -7.18 -4.93
N ILE A 113 -10.53 -6.03 -5.51
CA ILE A 113 -9.44 -5.12 -5.11
C ILE A 113 -10.06 -3.88 -4.51
N GLN A 114 -9.77 -3.62 -3.24
CA GLN A 114 -10.24 -2.42 -2.57
C GLN A 114 -9.13 -1.37 -2.53
N PRO A 115 -9.29 -0.23 -3.23
CA PRO A 115 -8.40 0.90 -3.09
C PRO A 115 -8.50 1.51 -1.69
N VAL A 116 -7.36 1.93 -1.15
CA VAL A 116 -7.27 2.62 0.15
C VAL A 116 -6.36 3.83 -0.02
N THR A 117 -6.80 4.98 0.46
CA THR A 117 -5.98 6.19 0.50
C THR A 117 -5.56 6.47 1.92
N VAL A 118 -4.26 6.63 2.12
CA VAL A 118 -3.65 7.01 3.40
C VAL A 118 -3.08 8.42 3.27
N THR A 119 -3.52 9.33 4.12
CA THR A 119 -3.03 10.70 4.18
C THR A 119 -2.57 11.03 5.60
N TYR A 120 -1.33 11.51 5.70
CA TYR A 120 -0.76 11.97 6.97
C TYR A 120 -0.82 13.48 7.04
N PHE A 121 -1.24 13.98 8.19
CA PHE A 121 -1.22 15.39 8.53
C PHE A 121 -0.17 15.62 9.61
N ALA A 122 0.85 16.43 9.29
CA ALA A 122 1.94 16.73 10.21
C ALA A 122 1.45 17.41 11.51
N PRO A 123 2.22 17.33 12.59
CA PRO A 123 1.98 18.15 13.78
C PRO A 123 1.99 19.64 13.42
N LYS A 124 1.25 20.44 14.19
CA LYS A 124 1.20 21.91 13.99
C LYS A 124 2.62 22.50 14.00
N ASN A 125 2.95 23.31 13.00
CA ASN A 125 4.24 23.97 12.75
C ASN A 125 5.39 23.04 12.34
N GLU A 126 5.09 21.77 11.97
CA GLU A 126 6.07 20.87 11.36
C GLU A 126 5.93 20.84 9.83
N ASP A 127 6.98 20.35 9.15
CA ASP A 127 6.95 20.13 7.70
C ASP A 127 5.81 19.16 7.35
N PRO A 128 4.99 19.44 6.33
CA PRO A 128 3.93 18.52 5.89
C PRO A 128 4.41 17.09 5.61
N ARG A 129 5.69 16.90 5.27
CA ARG A 129 6.34 15.60 5.04
C ARG A 129 6.83 14.91 6.30
N PHE A 130 6.46 15.39 7.49
CA PHE A 130 6.96 14.93 8.79
C PHE A 130 6.94 13.40 8.95
N TYR A 131 5.86 12.75 8.52
CA TYR A 131 5.66 11.30 8.62
C TYR A 131 6.18 10.51 7.41
N GLY A 132 6.54 11.17 6.33
CA GLY A 132 7.09 10.52 5.15
C GLY A 132 8.44 9.87 5.45
N TRP A 133 8.62 8.65 4.96
CA TRP A 133 9.90 7.93 5.03
C TRP A 133 10.25 7.38 3.65
N TRP A 134 11.22 8.01 2.99
CA TRP A 134 11.54 7.73 1.59
C TRP A 134 13.04 7.86 1.29
N GLY A 135 13.48 7.35 0.15
CA GLY A 135 14.87 7.41 -0.30
C GLY A 135 15.81 6.71 0.68
N ASP A 136 16.91 7.35 1.00
CA ASP A 136 17.97 6.81 1.86
C ASP A 136 17.82 7.21 3.34
N MET A 137 16.61 7.61 3.76
CA MET A 137 16.35 8.00 5.14
C MET A 137 16.59 6.84 6.10
N SER A 138 17.40 7.09 7.15
CA SER A 138 17.62 6.12 8.21
C SER A 138 16.31 5.81 8.96
N PHE A 139 15.97 4.53 9.05
CA PHE A 139 14.80 4.09 9.82
C PHE A 139 14.89 4.49 11.29
N ALA A 140 16.04 4.25 11.92
CA ALA A 140 16.23 4.55 13.35
C ALA A 140 16.07 6.04 13.65
N MET A 141 16.64 6.91 12.80
CA MET A 141 16.53 8.36 12.99
C MET A 141 15.10 8.85 12.77
N HIS A 142 14.40 8.31 11.76
CA HIS A 142 13.01 8.66 11.50
C HIS A 142 12.08 8.16 12.62
N LEU A 143 12.32 6.96 13.15
CA LEU A 143 11.61 6.40 14.30
C LEU A 143 11.78 7.30 15.54
N LEU A 144 13.03 7.67 15.87
CA LEU A 144 13.32 8.56 16.99
C LEU A 144 12.65 9.92 16.82
N LYS A 145 12.76 10.52 15.63
CA LYS A 145 12.07 11.79 15.32
C LYS A 145 10.57 11.69 15.58
N THR A 146 9.95 10.62 15.09
CA THR A 146 8.50 10.43 15.17
C THR A 146 8.04 10.22 16.62
N ILE A 147 8.76 9.39 17.39
CA ILE A 147 8.39 9.10 18.80
C ILE A 147 8.71 10.29 19.72
N ALA A 148 9.81 11.00 19.48
CA ALA A 148 10.22 12.13 20.31
C ALA A 148 9.36 13.38 20.12
N ALA A 149 8.52 13.43 19.08
CA ALA A 149 7.64 14.58 18.86
C ALA A 149 6.64 14.74 20.02
N ARG A 150 6.70 15.89 20.68
CA ARG A 150 5.82 16.21 21.84
C ARG A 150 4.35 16.31 21.47
N ARG A 151 4.06 16.68 20.22
CA ARG A 151 2.71 16.73 19.65
C ARG A 151 2.71 15.87 18.40
N GLN A 152 1.69 15.07 18.28
CA GLN A 152 1.47 14.25 17.10
C GLN A 152 0.45 14.92 16.18
N GLY A 153 0.53 14.61 14.90
CA GLY A 153 -0.46 14.97 13.91
C GLY A 153 -1.59 13.95 13.85
N SER A 154 -2.13 13.76 12.68
CA SER A 154 -3.21 12.78 12.45
C SER A 154 -2.98 11.99 11.17
N ILE A 155 -3.71 10.90 11.05
CA ILE A 155 -3.76 10.07 9.86
C ILE A 155 -5.21 9.85 9.45
N GLU A 156 -5.48 9.97 8.16
CA GLU A 156 -6.75 9.58 7.57
C GLU A 156 -6.54 8.33 6.71
N VAL A 157 -7.35 7.30 6.97
CA VAL A 157 -7.39 6.08 6.16
C VAL A 157 -8.77 5.97 5.52
N ARG A 158 -8.83 6.14 4.21
CA ARG A 158 -10.07 6.10 3.44
C ARG A 158 -10.15 4.81 2.63
N TYR A 159 -11.13 3.98 2.95
CA TYR A 159 -11.47 2.78 2.20
C TYR A 159 -12.50 3.13 1.12
N HIS A 160 -12.17 2.83 -0.14
CA HIS A 160 -13.04 3.09 -1.28
C HIS A 160 -13.87 1.85 -1.64
N GLU A 161 -14.82 2.02 -2.59
CA GLU A 161 -15.61 0.90 -3.09
C GLU A 161 -14.70 -0.17 -3.74
N PRO A 162 -14.91 -1.44 -3.40
CA PRO A 162 -14.16 -2.54 -3.97
C PRO A 162 -14.40 -2.68 -5.48
N LEU A 163 -13.35 -2.92 -6.22
CA LEU A 163 -13.37 -3.18 -7.65
C LEU A 163 -13.41 -4.69 -7.91
N LEU A 164 -14.44 -5.20 -8.54
CA LEU A 164 -14.51 -6.61 -8.94
C LEU A 164 -13.53 -6.86 -10.08
N VAL A 165 -12.62 -7.82 -9.92
CA VAL A 165 -11.53 -8.09 -10.89
C VAL A 165 -12.06 -8.46 -12.27
N SER A 166 -13.13 -9.23 -12.35
CA SER A 166 -13.73 -9.66 -13.62
C SER A 166 -14.35 -8.53 -14.45
N ASN A 167 -14.56 -7.34 -13.87
CA ASN A 167 -15.02 -6.17 -14.61
C ASN A 167 -13.92 -5.54 -15.49
N PHE A 168 -12.69 -6.04 -15.43
CA PHE A 168 -11.54 -5.53 -16.17
C PHE A 168 -10.95 -6.61 -17.07
N ALA A 169 -10.71 -6.27 -18.33
CA ALA A 169 -10.13 -7.21 -19.30
C ALA A 169 -8.63 -7.46 -18.99
N LYS A 170 -7.93 -6.48 -18.44
CA LYS A 170 -6.48 -6.53 -18.22
C LYS A 170 -6.09 -5.94 -16.87
N ARG A 171 -5.03 -6.51 -16.27
CA ARG A 171 -4.44 -6.00 -15.02
C ARG A 171 -4.08 -4.51 -15.04
N LYS A 172 -3.71 -3.98 -16.23
CA LYS A 172 -3.36 -2.56 -16.39
C LYS A 172 -4.57 -1.65 -16.21
N GLU A 173 -5.73 -2.07 -16.66
CA GLU A 173 -6.99 -1.32 -16.51
C GLU A 173 -7.42 -1.27 -15.04
N LEU A 174 -7.37 -2.40 -14.33
CA LEU A 174 -7.66 -2.46 -12.91
C LEU A 174 -6.67 -1.60 -12.10
N ALA A 175 -5.37 -1.66 -12.42
CA ALA A 175 -4.36 -0.85 -11.76
C ALA A 175 -4.59 0.65 -11.99
N ALA A 176 -4.93 1.05 -13.22
CA ALA A 176 -5.24 2.45 -13.55
C ALA A 176 -6.51 2.95 -12.85
N ALA A 177 -7.54 2.10 -12.75
CA ALA A 177 -8.76 2.45 -11.99
C ALA A 177 -8.46 2.66 -10.50
N ALA A 178 -7.69 1.75 -9.89
CA ALA A 178 -7.27 1.87 -8.49
C ALA A 178 -6.40 3.13 -8.28
N GLU A 179 -5.45 3.41 -9.18
CA GLU A 179 -4.62 4.62 -9.13
C GLU A 179 -5.46 5.90 -9.17
N LYS A 180 -6.41 5.97 -10.11
CA LYS A 180 -7.31 7.12 -10.26
C LYS A 180 -8.07 7.39 -8.96
N ILE A 181 -8.62 6.35 -8.34
CA ILE A 181 -9.38 6.45 -7.09
C ILE A 181 -8.49 6.95 -5.95
N ILE A 182 -7.33 6.30 -5.75
CA ILE A 182 -6.39 6.66 -4.67
C ILE A 182 -5.90 8.11 -4.85
N ARG A 183 -5.48 8.47 -6.06
CA ARG A 183 -4.94 9.80 -6.37
C ARG A 183 -5.98 10.91 -6.20
N SER A 184 -7.22 10.71 -6.66
CA SER A 184 -8.29 11.69 -6.55
C SER A 184 -8.76 11.95 -5.12
N SER A 185 -8.44 11.04 -4.21
CA SER A 185 -8.81 11.14 -2.78
C SER A 185 -7.64 11.54 -1.88
N HIS A 186 -6.42 11.63 -2.44
CA HIS A 186 -5.25 12.05 -1.68
C HIS A 186 -5.15 13.57 -1.66
N VAL A 187 -5.36 14.17 -0.50
CA VAL A 187 -5.52 15.64 -0.33
C VAL A 187 -4.39 16.43 -0.99
N PHE A 188 -3.14 16.04 -0.76
CA PHE A 188 -1.98 16.77 -1.31
C PHE A 188 -1.72 16.48 -2.79
N ALA A 189 -2.10 15.29 -3.29
CA ALA A 189 -1.92 14.97 -4.69
C ALA A 189 -2.91 15.72 -5.59
N VAL A 190 -4.11 16.03 -5.09
CA VAL A 190 -5.12 16.84 -5.79
C VAL A 190 -4.68 18.29 -5.89
N SER A 191 -4.25 18.89 -4.79
CA SER A 191 -3.81 20.30 -4.78
C SER A 191 -2.62 20.55 -5.71
N ASN A 192 -1.69 19.61 -5.83
CA ASN A 192 -0.55 19.73 -6.76
C ASN A 192 -0.95 19.57 -8.23
N SER A 193 -2.04 18.88 -8.55
CA SER A 193 -2.52 18.77 -9.93
C SER A 193 -3.25 20.03 -10.40
N GLU A 194 -3.89 20.77 -9.51
CA GLU A 194 -4.58 22.02 -9.82
C GLU A 194 -3.61 23.17 -10.08
N ILE A 195 -2.44 23.16 -9.43
CA ILE A 195 -1.39 24.19 -9.64
C ILE A 195 -0.69 24.00 -10.99
N SER A 196 -0.57 22.77 -11.51
CA SER A 196 0.09 22.48 -12.80
C SER A 196 -0.76 22.76 -14.04
N VAL A 197 -2.04 23.10 -13.88
CA VAL A 197 -2.98 23.39 -14.99
C VAL A 197 -3.18 24.90 -15.18
N SER A 198 -2.59 25.73 -14.31
CA SER A 198 -2.71 27.20 -14.34
C SER A 198 -1.48 27.92 -14.88
N ASP A 199 -0.49 27.23 -15.45
CA ASP A 199 0.62 27.73 -16.26
C ASP A 199 0.44 27.29 -17.73
#